data_830a031c9785afa7ad74444ad4746da3
#
_entry.id   830a031c9785afa7ad74444ad4746da3
#
_cell.length_a   1.000
_cell.length_b   1.000
_cell.length_c   1.000
_cell.angle_alpha   90.00
_cell.angle_beta   90.00
_cell.angle_gamma   90.00
#
_symmetry.space_group_name_H-M   'P 1'
#
loop_
_entity.id
_entity.type
_entity.pdbx_description
1 polymer ?
#
loop_
_entity_poly.entity_id
_entity_poly.type
_entity_poly.pdbx_seq_one_letter_code
_entity_poly.pdbx_strand_id
1 'polypeptide(L)'
;MFFPSTYPQEIVEICPSLRSGSAAGFDDIHIDVVKQNIEIISKPLTRIINLSLSSGTVPKQLKIAHIIPLFKSGDQELYANYRPVSIVPIFSKFLEKVVYKRLSNFLTKYNILFDNQYGFRKNHSTALALLHLYDTLANAIDKYRLLHVKSLISFLFTSF
;
A
#
# COMPACT_ATOMS: atom_id res chain seq x y z
N MET A 1 0.17 -4.09 -20.20
CA MET A 1 0.40 -5.04 -19.08
C MET A 1 -0.93 -5.72 -18.77
N PHE A 2 -1.05 -7.03 -18.95
CA PHE A 2 -2.26 -7.75 -18.59
C PHE A 2 -2.08 -8.36 -17.20
N PHE A 3 -2.98 -8.04 -16.29
CA PHE A 3 -3.03 -8.72 -15.00
C PHE A 3 -3.67 -10.10 -15.19
N PRO A 4 -3.08 -11.18 -14.69
CA PRO A 4 -3.70 -12.50 -14.73
C PRO A 4 -4.98 -12.52 -13.89
N SER A 5 -5.93 -13.35 -14.30
CA SER A 5 -7.19 -13.54 -13.59
C SER A 5 -6.98 -14.02 -12.16
N THR A 6 -7.88 -13.63 -11.29
CA THR A 6 -7.96 -14.07 -9.89
C THR A 6 -8.86 -15.32 -9.80
N TYR A 7 -8.60 -16.17 -8.83
CA TYR A 7 -9.40 -17.36 -8.52
C TYR A 7 -10.01 -17.24 -7.11
N PRO A 8 -11.14 -17.90 -6.83
CA PRO A 8 -11.76 -17.84 -5.50
C PRO A 8 -10.82 -18.22 -4.37
N GLN A 9 -9.96 -19.20 -4.58
CA GLN A 9 -8.97 -19.62 -3.60
C GLN A 9 -7.98 -18.50 -3.23
N GLU A 10 -7.59 -17.67 -4.19
CA GLU A 10 -6.71 -16.51 -3.91
C GLU A 10 -7.41 -15.48 -3.00
N ILE A 11 -8.71 -15.29 -3.15
CA ILE A 11 -9.49 -14.42 -2.27
C ILE A 11 -9.56 -14.96 -0.84
N VAL A 12 -9.75 -16.28 -0.70
CA VAL A 12 -9.72 -16.96 0.59
C VAL A 12 -8.35 -16.79 1.27
N GLU A 13 -7.25 -16.93 0.52
CA GLU A 13 -5.87 -16.75 1.02
C GLU A 13 -5.56 -15.30 1.43
N ILE A 14 -6.13 -14.32 0.76
CA ILE A 14 -5.96 -12.90 1.09
C ILE A 14 -6.67 -12.54 2.39
N CYS A 15 -7.82 -13.16 2.65
CA CYS A 15 -8.72 -12.80 3.74
C CYS A 15 -8.05 -12.73 5.13
N PRO A 16 -7.22 -13.70 5.56
CA PRO A 16 -6.52 -13.64 6.84
C PRO A 16 -5.54 -12.46 6.95
N SER A 17 -5.01 -11.97 5.83
CA SER A 17 -4.08 -10.83 5.82
C SER A 17 -4.75 -9.48 6.11
N LEU A 18 -6.08 -9.43 6.11
CA LEU A 18 -6.85 -8.25 6.45
C LEU A 18 -7.08 -8.20 7.96
N ARG A 19 -6.74 -7.05 8.56
CA ARG A 19 -6.77 -6.87 10.02
C ARG A 19 -8.21 -6.90 10.55
N SER A 20 -8.49 -7.81 11.49
CA SER A 20 -9.74 -7.82 12.27
C SER A 20 -9.87 -6.57 13.13
N GLY A 21 -11.12 -6.17 13.46
CA GLY A 21 -11.40 -4.97 14.25
C GLY A 21 -11.06 -3.65 13.52
N SER A 22 -10.79 -3.67 12.22
CA SER A 22 -10.66 -2.43 11.45
C SER A 22 -12.01 -1.77 11.22
N ALA A 23 -12.05 -0.42 11.20
CA ALA A 23 -13.26 0.32 10.91
C ALA A 23 -13.87 -0.10 9.56
N ALA A 24 -15.20 -0.19 9.54
CA ALA A 24 -15.98 -0.43 8.33
C ALA A 24 -15.93 0.80 7.39
N GLY A 25 -16.11 0.57 6.10
CA GLY A 25 -16.30 1.64 5.13
C GLY A 25 -17.68 2.29 5.25
N PHE A 26 -18.07 3.04 4.22
CA PHE A 26 -19.41 3.68 4.19
C PHE A 26 -20.57 2.67 4.11
N ASP A 27 -20.26 1.41 3.80
CA ASP A 27 -21.19 0.28 3.67
C ASP A 27 -21.46 -0.45 5.01
N ASP A 28 -20.79 -0.02 6.08
CA ASP A 28 -20.87 -0.60 7.43
C ASP A 28 -20.57 -2.11 7.50
N ILE A 29 -19.90 -2.65 6.48
CA ILE A 29 -19.54 -4.07 6.45
C ILE A 29 -18.18 -4.27 7.15
N HIS A 30 -18.23 -5.00 8.27
CA HIS A 30 -17.03 -5.35 9.04
C HIS A 30 -16.31 -6.57 8.44
N ILE A 31 -14.98 -6.55 8.51
CA ILE A 31 -14.14 -7.65 8.01
C ILE A 31 -14.48 -8.99 8.66
N ASP A 32 -14.87 -8.99 9.93
CA ASP A 32 -15.15 -10.23 10.66
C ASP A 32 -16.36 -10.97 10.10
N VAL A 33 -17.39 -10.25 9.62
CA VAL A 33 -18.52 -10.83 8.91
C VAL A 33 -18.09 -11.45 7.58
N VAL A 34 -17.19 -10.78 6.86
CA VAL A 34 -16.64 -11.28 5.59
C VAL A 34 -15.79 -12.52 5.82
N LYS A 35 -14.96 -12.54 6.88
CA LYS A 35 -14.12 -13.70 7.24
C LYS A 35 -14.96 -14.95 7.53
N GLN A 36 -16.06 -14.80 8.27
CA GLN A 36 -16.95 -15.91 8.59
C GLN A 36 -17.66 -16.50 7.35
N ASN A 37 -17.84 -15.71 6.31
CA ASN A 37 -18.60 -16.07 5.10
C ASN A 37 -17.73 -16.11 3.84
N ILE A 38 -16.41 -16.15 3.95
CA ILE A 38 -15.48 -15.96 2.84
C ILE A 38 -15.67 -17.02 1.73
N GLU A 39 -15.97 -18.25 2.09
CA GLU A 39 -16.19 -19.34 1.14
C GLU A 39 -17.34 -19.03 0.15
N ILE A 40 -18.41 -18.42 0.66
CA ILE A 40 -19.57 -18.03 -0.16
C ILE A 40 -19.26 -16.77 -0.96
N ILE A 41 -18.63 -15.78 -0.32
CA ILE A 41 -18.33 -14.47 -0.89
C ILE A 41 -17.21 -14.55 -1.95
N SER A 42 -16.28 -15.48 -1.83
CA SER A 42 -15.12 -15.59 -2.71
C SER A 42 -15.47 -15.66 -4.19
N LYS A 43 -16.47 -16.45 -4.56
CA LYS A 43 -16.89 -16.64 -5.95
C LYS A 43 -17.42 -15.36 -6.62
N PRO A 44 -18.47 -14.68 -6.08
CA PRO A 44 -18.95 -13.42 -6.65
C PRO A 44 -17.90 -12.31 -6.60
N LEU A 45 -17.11 -12.22 -5.53
CA LEU A 45 -16.05 -11.22 -5.41
C LEU A 45 -14.96 -11.41 -6.47
N THR A 46 -14.54 -12.66 -6.71
CA THR A 46 -13.59 -13.00 -7.79
C THR A 46 -14.11 -12.53 -9.16
N ARG A 47 -15.40 -12.71 -9.43
CA ARG A 47 -16.00 -12.27 -10.70
C ARG A 47 -15.91 -10.75 -10.86
N ILE A 48 -16.26 -9.99 -9.80
CA ILE A 48 -16.21 -8.53 -9.82
C ILE A 48 -14.76 -8.04 -10.02
N ILE A 49 -13.80 -8.64 -9.32
CA ILE A 49 -12.38 -8.30 -9.44
C ILE A 49 -11.89 -8.60 -10.87
N ASN A 50 -12.19 -9.76 -11.43
CA ASN A 50 -11.77 -10.10 -12.78
C ASN A 50 -12.40 -9.18 -13.85
N LEU A 51 -13.67 -8.81 -13.70
CA LEU A 51 -14.30 -7.81 -14.57
C LEU A 51 -13.58 -6.46 -14.45
N SER A 52 -13.21 -6.04 -13.24
CA SER A 52 -12.48 -4.79 -13.03
C SER A 52 -11.08 -4.83 -13.65
N LEU A 53 -10.38 -5.97 -13.53
CA LEU A 53 -9.04 -6.16 -14.12
C LEU A 53 -9.07 -6.19 -15.65
N SER A 54 -10.10 -6.80 -16.24
CA SER A 54 -10.22 -6.92 -17.70
C SER A 54 -10.72 -5.64 -18.37
N SER A 55 -11.67 -4.95 -17.75
CA SER A 55 -12.25 -3.71 -18.29
C SER A 55 -11.44 -2.44 -17.94
N GLY A 56 -10.52 -2.52 -16.97
CA GLY A 56 -9.86 -1.34 -16.42
C GLY A 56 -10.79 -0.42 -15.60
N THR A 57 -12.02 -0.88 -15.32
CA THR A 57 -13.02 -0.07 -14.63
C THR A 57 -13.37 -0.66 -13.27
N VAL A 58 -13.14 0.11 -12.21
CA VAL A 58 -13.53 -0.27 -10.85
C VAL A 58 -14.92 0.27 -10.55
N PRO A 59 -15.84 -0.53 -9.99
CA PRO A 59 -17.17 -0.09 -9.59
C PRO A 59 -17.14 1.16 -8.70
N LYS A 60 -18.08 2.10 -8.93
CA LYS A 60 -18.11 3.37 -8.17
C LYS A 60 -18.20 3.15 -6.66
N GLN A 61 -18.98 2.19 -6.23
CA GLN A 61 -19.15 1.84 -4.81
C GLN A 61 -17.83 1.43 -4.13
N LEU A 62 -16.93 0.79 -4.84
CA LEU A 62 -15.62 0.42 -4.30
C LEU A 62 -14.65 1.61 -4.19
N LYS A 63 -14.99 2.76 -4.77
CA LYS A 63 -14.17 3.99 -4.74
C LYS A 63 -14.64 5.02 -3.71
N ILE A 64 -15.77 4.79 -3.06
CA ILE A 64 -16.30 5.70 -2.03
C ILE A 64 -15.55 5.41 -0.74
N ALA A 65 -14.95 6.43 -0.15
CA ALA A 65 -14.30 6.33 1.15
C ALA A 65 -14.99 7.19 2.19
N HIS A 66 -15.05 6.69 3.41
CA HIS A 66 -15.39 7.49 4.58
C HIS A 66 -14.12 8.19 5.06
N ILE A 67 -14.13 9.53 5.12
CA ILE A 67 -12.97 10.32 5.52
C ILE A 67 -13.09 10.67 7.01
N ILE A 68 -12.09 10.28 7.79
CA ILE A 68 -11.99 10.63 9.21
C ILE A 68 -10.81 11.59 9.37
N PRO A 69 -11.04 12.82 9.85
CA PRO A 69 -9.98 13.75 10.19
C PRO A 69 -9.28 13.28 11.48
N LEU A 70 -8.01 12.95 11.39
CA LEU A 70 -7.19 12.56 12.53
C LEU A 70 -6.32 13.74 12.95
N PHE A 71 -6.49 14.23 14.17
CA PHE A 71 -5.68 15.30 14.72
C PHE A 71 -4.19 14.89 14.80
N LYS A 72 -3.30 15.74 14.32
CA LYS A 72 -1.85 15.50 14.31
C LYS A 72 -1.15 16.21 15.45
N SER A 73 -1.29 17.54 15.53
CA SER A 73 -0.62 18.38 16.53
C SER A 73 -0.98 19.86 16.30
N GLY A 74 -0.78 20.69 17.30
CA GLY A 74 -0.99 22.13 17.19
C GLY A 74 -2.39 22.56 17.64
N ASP A 75 -2.94 23.59 17.03
CA ASP A 75 -4.27 24.11 17.35
C ASP A 75 -5.35 23.23 16.71
N GLN A 76 -6.32 22.79 17.50
CA GLN A 76 -7.43 21.94 17.07
C GLN A 76 -8.44 22.66 16.18
N GLU A 77 -8.46 24.00 16.17
CA GLU A 77 -9.34 24.77 15.32
C GLU A 77 -8.84 24.92 13.88
N LEU A 78 -7.57 24.57 13.63
CA LEU A 78 -6.94 24.68 12.31
C LEU A 78 -7.02 23.36 11.53
N TYR A 79 -7.70 23.35 10.38
CA TYR A 79 -7.82 22.17 9.49
C TYR A 79 -6.45 21.60 9.06
N ALA A 80 -5.43 22.44 8.90
CA ALA A 80 -4.07 22.04 8.54
C ALA A 80 -3.43 21.08 9.56
N ASN A 81 -3.95 21.03 10.78
CA ASN A 81 -3.47 20.18 11.87
C ASN A 81 -4.13 18.80 11.89
N TYR A 82 -4.97 18.48 10.90
CA TYR A 82 -5.61 17.19 10.74
C TYR A 82 -5.07 16.44 9.51
N ARG A 83 -4.99 15.12 9.65
CA ARG A 83 -4.69 14.21 8.54
C ARG A 83 -6.00 13.52 8.10
N PRO A 84 -6.43 13.64 6.85
CA PRO A 84 -7.57 12.87 6.37
C PRO A 84 -7.18 11.39 6.25
N VAL A 85 -7.86 10.52 6.98
CA VAL A 85 -7.73 9.07 6.84
C VAL A 85 -8.93 8.55 6.07
N SER A 86 -8.69 7.98 4.90
CA SER A 86 -9.73 7.41 4.04
C SER A 86 -9.97 5.94 4.39
N ILE A 87 -11.19 5.61 4.81
CA ILE A 87 -11.61 4.24 5.09
C ILE A 87 -12.45 3.76 3.91
N VAL A 88 -11.86 2.87 3.11
CA VAL A 88 -12.55 2.25 1.97
C VAL A 88 -13.31 1.00 2.40
N PRO A 89 -14.35 0.57 1.65
CA PRO A 89 -15.06 -0.68 1.86
C PRO A 89 -14.13 -1.87 1.92
N ILE A 90 -14.52 -2.89 2.67
CA ILE A 90 -13.68 -4.08 2.83
C ILE A 90 -13.42 -4.79 1.49
N PHE A 91 -14.39 -4.80 0.58
CA PHE A 91 -14.25 -5.41 -0.75
C PHE A 91 -13.23 -4.67 -1.63
N SER A 92 -13.07 -3.35 -1.43
CA SER A 92 -12.02 -2.56 -2.09
C SER A 92 -10.64 -3.02 -1.65
N LYS A 93 -10.46 -3.34 -0.36
CA LYS A 93 -9.18 -3.85 0.17
C LYS A 93 -8.78 -5.19 -0.46
N PHE A 94 -9.73 -6.05 -0.81
CA PHE A 94 -9.44 -7.28 -1.57
C PHE A 94 -8.93 -6.96 -2.98
N LEU A 95 -9.61 -6.06 -3.70
CA LEU A 95 -9.17 -5.63 -5.03
C LEU A 95 -7.76 -5.01 -4.96
N GLU A 96 -7.51 -4.11 -4.00
CA GLU A 96 -6.20 -3.50 -3.78
C GLU A 96 -5.11 -4.54 -3.52
N LYS A 97 -5.38 -5.55 -2.68
CA LYS A 97 -4.43 -6.64 -2.39
C LYS A 97 -4.11 -7.48 -3.61
N VAL A 98 -5.13 -7.79 -4.43
CA VAL A 98 -4.95 -8.53 -5.69
C VAL A 98 -4.08 -7.72 -6.66
N VAL A 99 -4.37 -6.44 -6.86
CA VAL A 99 -3.59 -5.55 -7.74
C VAL A 99 -2.17 -5.38 -7.20
N TYR A 100 -2.03 -5.11 -5.91
CA TYR A 100 -0.72 -4.97 -5.25
C TYR A 100 0.16 -6.21 -5.45
N LYS A 101 -0.37 -7.42 -5.24
CA LYS A 101 0.38 -8.67 -5.43
C LYS A 101 0.90 -8.80 -6.86
N ARG A 102 0.06 -8.49 -7.85
CA ARG A 102 0.44 -8.57 -9.27
C ARG A 102 1.46 -7.52 -9.67
N LEU A 103 1.24 -6.28 -9.23
CA LEU A 103 2.15 -5.17 -9.49
C LEU A 103 3.51 -5.41 -8.84
N SER A 104 3.53 -5.80 -7.57
CA SER A 104 4.78 -6.09 -6.85
C SER A 104 5.56 -7.22 -7.49
N ASN A 105 4.87 -8.31 -7.90
CA ASN A 105 5.51 -9.42 -8.60
C ASN A 105 6.11 -8.98 -9.94
N PHE A 106 5.40 -8.12 -10.69
CA PHE A 106 5.89 -7.57 -11.94
C PHE A 106 7.14 -6.71 -11.72
N LEU A 107 7.07 -5.75 -10.79
CA LEU A 107 8.19 -4.86 -10.48
C LEU A 107 9.44 -5.62 -10.03
N THR A 108 9.24 -6.65 -9.21
CA THR A 108 10.34 -7.51 -8.74
C THR A 108 10.90 -8.39 -9.85
N LYS A 109 10.02 -9.02 -10.66
CA LYS A 109 10.43 -9.91 -11.76
C LYS A 109 11.30 -9.19 -12.79
N TYR A 110 10.99 -7.95 -13.09
CA TYR A 110 11.70 -7.15 -14.09
C TYR A 110 12.75 -6.21 -13.50
N ASN A 111 13.01 -6.33 -12.19
CA ASN A 111 14.00 -5.52 -11.46
C ASN A 111 13.85 -4.01 -11.71
N ILE A 112 12.57 -3.52 -11.69
CA ILE A 112 12.23 -2.13 -12.01
C ILE A 112 12.46 -1.21 -10.79
N LEU A 113 12.39 -1.79 -9.57
CA LEU A 113 12.57 -1.01 -8.35
C LEU A 113 14.04 -0.61 -8.20
N PHE A 114 14.26 0.66 -7.89
CA PHE A 114 15.59 1.18 -7.65
C PHE A 114 16.19 0.61 -6.35
N ASP A 115 17.46 0.21 -6.37
CA ASP A 115 18.08 -0.49 -5.23
C ASP A 115 18.12 0.34 -3.95
N ASN A 116 18.23 1.67 -4.07
CA ASN A 116 18.24 2.60 -2.93
C ASN A 116 16.83 3.06 -2.52
N GLN A 117 15.77 2.45 -3.05
CA GLN A 117 14.41 2.72 -2.60
C GLN A 117 14.11 1.94 -1.32
N TYR A 118 13.99 2.63 -0.19
CA TYR A 118 13.70 2.03 1.12
C TYR A 118 12.23 2.14 1.51
N GLY A 119 11.50 3.11 0.97
CA GLY A 119 10.06 3.28 1.23
C GLY A 119 9.20 2.26 0.48
N PHE A 120 8.13 1.78 1.14
CA PHE A 120 7.12 0.87 0.56
C PHE A 120 7.66 -0.46 0.01
N ARG A 121 8.86 -0.85 0.36
CA ARG A 121 9.52 -2.07 -0.08
C ARG A 121 9.60 -3.07 1.08
N LYS A 122 9.29 -4.35 0.80
CA LYS A 122 9.37 -5.42 1.79
C LYS A 122 10.83 -5.57 2.26
N ASN A 123 11.03 -5.81 3.56
CA ASN A 123 12.34 -5.94 4.20
C ASN A 123 13.22 -4.68 4.13
N HIS A 124 12.64 -3.51 3.86
CA HIS A 124 13.31 -2.22 3.90
C HIS A 124 12.69 -1.36 5.00
N SER A 125 13.50 -0.47 5.57
CA SER A 125 13.08 0.43 6.65
C SER A 125 13.84 1.75 6.59
N THR A 126 13.35 2.77 7.28
CA THR A 126 14.06 4.04 7.46
C THR A 126 15.40 3.87 8.17
N ALA A 127 15.49 2.90 9.09
CA ALA A 127 16.76 2.59 9.77
C ALA A 127 17.81 2.05 8.79
N LEU A 128 17.42 1.16 7.85
CA LEU A 128 18.31 0.68 6.81
C LEU A 128 18.72 1.79 5.83
N ALA A 129 17.82 2.72 5.53
CA ALA A 129 18.14 3.88 4.69
C ALA A 129 19.22 4.76 5.36
N LEU A 130 19.07 5.04 6.66
CA LEU A 130 20.04 5.80 7.44
C LEU A 130 21.38 5.08 7.55
N LEU A 131 21.37 3.78 7.78
CA LEU A 131 22.59 2.97 7.85
C LEU A 131 23.36 3.02 6.51
N HIS A 132 22.65 2.82 5.39
CA HIS A 132 23.27 2.91 4.06
C HIS A 132 23.82 4.30 3.75
N LEU A 133 23.10 5.37 4.18
CA LEU A 133 23.60 6.73 4.06
C LEU A 133 24.89 6.92 4.88
N TYR A 134 24.90 6.44 6.13
CA TYR A 134 26.06 6.51 7.01
C TYR A 134 27.27 5.79 6.40
N ASP A 135 27.10 4.55 5.94
CA ASP A 135 28.17 3.78 5.30
C ASP A 135 28.70 4.47 4.04
N THR A 136 27.81 5.05 3.23
CA THR A 136 28.20 5.80 2.04
C THR A 136 29.02 7.03 2.38
N LEU A 137 28.63 7.79 3.41
CA LEU A 137 29.35 8.97 3.88
C LEU A 137 30.71 8.60 4.50
N ALA A 138 30.75 7.58 5.36
CA ALA A 138 31.98 7.09 5.97
C ALA A 138 32.99 6.65 4.91
N ASN A 139 32.56 5.81 3.95
CA ASN A 139 33.41 5.39 2.84
C ASN A 139 33.90 6.55 1.95
N ALA A 140 33.12 7.61 1.83
CA ALA A 140 33.51 8.78 1.04
C ALA A 140 34.52 9.65 1.78
N ILE A 141 34.38 9.81 3.09
CA ILE A 141 35.33 10.50 3.95
C ILE A 141 36.69 9.77 3.95
N ASP A 142 36.67 8.44 4.11
CA ASP A 142 37.85 7.61 4.11
C ASP A 142 38.62 7.67 2.78
N LYS A 143 37.90 7.87 1.67
CA LYS A 143 38.49 7.98 0.32
C LYS A 143 38.82 9.41 -0.09
N TYR A 144 38.74 10.40 0.80
CA TYR A 144 38.92 11.84 0.51
C TYR A 144 38.05 12.34 -0.68
N ARG A 145 36.88 11.78 -0.86
CA ARG A 145 35.96 12.21 -1.92
C ARG A 145 34.96 13.24 -1.39
N LEU A 146 34.98 14.43 -1.97
CA LEU A 146 33.90 15.42 -1.78
C LEU A 146 32.60 14.89 -2.37
N LEU A 147 31.66 14.54 -1.50
CA LEU A 147 30.31 14.16 -1.91
C LEU A 147 29.42 15.41 -2.06
N HIS A 148 28.67 15.46 -3.13
CA HIS A 148 27.53 16.38 -3.23
C HIS A 148 26.40 15.88 -2.35
N VAL A 149 26.48 16.12 -1.05
CA VAL A 149 25.52 15.68 -0.01
C VAL A 149 24.09 16.16 -0.31
N LYS A 150 23.92 17.30 -0.98
CA LYS A 150 22.61 17.86 -1.34
C LYS A 150 21.78 16.94 -2.26
N SER A 151 22.39 16.25 -3.21
CA SER A 151 21.66 15.36 -4.13
C SER A 151 21.24 14.07 -3.45
N LEU A 152 22.05 13.56 -2.53
CA LEU A 152 21.74 12.36 -1.72
C LEU A 152 20.56 12.60 -0.75
N ILE A 153 20.57 13.72 -0.08
CA ILE A 153 19.50 14.09 0.87
C ILE A 153 18.19 14.34 0.13
N SER A 154 18.20 15.06 -0.99
CA SER A 154 17.01 15.27 -1.81
C SER A 154 16.39 13.96 -2.26
N PHE A 155 17.20 12.98 -2.67
CA PHE A 155 16.74 11.69 -3.16
C PHE A 155 16.08 10.81 -2.05
N LEU A 156 16.59 10.87 -0.83
CA LEU A 156 16.05 10.13 0.31
C LEU A 156 14.74 10.72 0.86
N PHE A 157 14.53 12.04 0.73
CA PHE A 157 13.37 12.73 1.28
C PHE A 157 12.25 13.03 0.27
N THR A 158 12.45 12.85 -1.03
CA THR A 158 11.37 12.97 -2.04
C THR A 158 10.46 11.74 -2.10
N SER A 159 10.73 10.72 -1.30
CA SER A 159 9.93 9.47 -1.25
C SER A 159 8.92 9.42 -0.09
N PHE A 160 8.59 10.58 0.53
CA PHE A 160 7.61 10.67 1.63
C PHE A 160 6.44 11.58 1.26
#